data_f0ee180a86385ef7f58e371618b94730
#
_entry.id   f0ee180a86385ef7f58e371618b94730
#
_cell.length_a   1.000
_cell.length_b   1.000
_cell.length_c   1.000
_cell.angle_alpha   90.00
_cell.angle_beta   90.00
_cell.angle_gamma   90.00
#
_symmetry.space_group_name_H-M   'P 1'
#
loop_
_entity.id
_entity.type
_entity.pdbx_description
1 polymer ?
#
loop_
_entity_poly.entity_id
_entity_poly.type
_entity_poly.pdbx_seq_one_letter_code
_entity_poly.pdbx_strand_id
1 'polypeptide(L)'
;IWSKKPHFKSILEYVGLHKPSDEPAKIWDKVTRLQSLLLYDVGEVVAMANQGVGRVVEVNLPLETLKIDFERMSGVTVGFRAAAKMLTPLPPGHLLRRKLEDPEGLARLRDEQPAELLRAVLEAAGRPLLGAEIRDTLAGIVSESQWTSWWNTARKHPQIMATSGGRQLYRWESSTAGALASVKRSFEKAAPKEKLDLFRRNADRDATLARVMAGVLGRLAAERLEAEPAFAFETWFALERAGHLPADLTWSVEDLLGSTAETRKLLIGLDDRMLRERALTMLRDRREDWPSIFRDQLLRETDPRVLNLLASAIGAEAPADLDRLLDDVLSQPRKGPAVFTWFAERAADDEALRSRNPLRLAQQILAALASD
;
A
#
# COMPACT_ATOMS: atom_id res chain seq x y z
N ILE A 1 -18.29 -39.85 5.19
CA ILE A 1 -17.98 -38.52 5.78
C ILE A 1 -19.15 -38.07 6.64
N TRP A 2 -20.38 -38.05 6.12
CA TRP A 2 -21.57 -37.52 6.80
C TRP A 2 -22.08 -38.36 7.99
N SER A 3 -21.88 -39.70 7.95
CA SER A 3 -22.35 -40.66 9.00
C SER A 3 -21.72 -40.45 10.39
N LYS A 4 -20.64 -39.66 10.47
CA LYS A 4 -19.96 -39.33 11.73
C LYS A 4 -20.53 -38.08 12.41
N LYS A 5 -21.46 -37.35 11.78
CA LYS A 5 -22.07 -36.14 12.34
C LYS A 5 -23.09 -36.46 13.43
N PRO A 6 -23.16 -35.65 14.50
CA PRO A 6 -24.00 -35.94 15.68
C PRO A 6 -25.47 -36.22 15.36
N HIS A 7 -26.08 -35.40 14.48
CA HIS A 7 -27.50 -35.52 14.16
C HIS A 7 -27.77 -36.17 12.81
N PHE A 8 -26.79 -36.90 12.21
CA PHE A 8 -26.97 -37.53 10.90
C PHE A 8 -28.24 -38.41 10.82
N LYS A 9 -28.47 -39.31 11.80
CA LYS A 9 -29.63 -40.19 11.82
C LYS A 9 -30.94 -39.44 11.97
N SER A 10 -30.99 -38.48 12.89
CA SER A 10 -32.19 -37.64 13.14
C SER A 10 -32.54 -36.78 11.96
N ILE A 11 -31.55 -36.19 11.26
CA ILE A 11 -31.76 -35.40 10.06
C ILE A 11 -32.20 -36.30 8.89
N LEU A 12 -31.64 -37.51 8.76
CA LEU A 12 -32.03 -38.50 7.76
C LEU A 12 -33.51 -38.92 7.93
N GLU A 13 -33.93 -39.11 9.16
CA GLU A 13 -35.36 -39.41 9.52
C GLU A 13 -36.25 -38.19 9.24
N TYR A 14 -35.80 -37.01 9.65
CA TYR A 14 -36.52 -35.74 9.44
C TYR A 14 -36.80 -35.46 7.96
N VAL A 15 -35.82 -35.68 7.07
CA VAL A 15 -36.01 -35.48 5.61
C VAL A 15 -36.76 -36.67 4.96
N GLY A 16 -37.02 -37.75 5.70
CA GLY A 16 -37.78 -38.90 5.25
C GLY A 16 -37.03 -39.84 4.27
N LEU A 17 -35.69 -39.87 4.37
CA LEU A 17 -34.84 -40.80 3.59
C LEU A 17 -34.79 -42.23 4.20
N HIS A 18 -35.30 -42.41 5.40
CA HIS A 18 -35.43 -43.72 6.03
C HIS A 18 -36.60 -44.56 5.45
N LYS A 19 -37.49 -43.95 4.67
CA LYS A 19 -38.63 -44.64 4.05
C LYS A 19 -38.36 -44.82 2.56
N PRO A 20 -38.73 -46.00 1.98
CA PRO A 20 -38.65 -46.22 0.56
C PRO A 20 -39.45 -45.16 -0.23
N SER A 21 -38.94 -44.75 -1.36
CA SER A 21 -39.64 -43.85 -2.28
C SER A 21 -39.42 -44.34 -3.70
N ASP A 22 -40.45 -44.42 -4.47
CA ASP A 22 -40.42 -44.92 -5.85
C ASP A 22 -40.14 -43.81 -6.88
N GLU A 23 -40.05 -42.57 -6.42
CA GLU A 23 -39.82 -41.40 -7.30
C GLU A 23 -38.39 -40.88 -7.18
N PRO A 24 -37.51 -41.07 -8.19
CA PRO A 24 -36.10 -40.66 -8.11
C PRO A 24 -35.92 -39.16 -7.85
N ALA A 25 -36.78 -38.30 -8.45
CA ALA A 25 -36.69 -36.87 -8.24
C ALA A 25 -36.87 -36.48 -6.78
N LYS A 26 -37.84 -37.06 -6.09
CA LYS A 26 -38.09 -36.83 -4.65
C LYS A 26 -36.93 -37.30 -3.76
N ILE A 27 -36.24 -38.35 -4.20
CA ILE A 27 -35.05 -38.85 -3.47
C ILE A 27 -33.92 -37.79 -3.56
N TRP A 28 -33.66 -37.26 -4.73
CA TRP A 28 -32.63 -36.20 -4.90
C TRP A 28 -32.92 -34.94 -4.12
N ASP A 29 -34.16 -34.47 -4.08
CA ASP A 29 -34.56 -33.33 -3.24
C ASP A 29 -34.31 -33.57 -1.77
N LYS A 30 -34.65 -34.78 -1.28
CA LYS A 30 -34.39 -35.19 0.10
C LYS A 30 -32.87 -35.26 0.40
N VAL A 31 -32.08 -35.82 -0.51
CA VAL A 31 -30.62 -35.87 -0.40
C VAL A 31 -30.02 -34.48 -0.35
N THR A 32 -30.45 -33.56 -1.24
CA THR A 32 -30.01 -32.19 -1.25
C THR A 32 -30.36 -31.47 0.06
N ARG A 33 -31.58 -31.69 0.58
CA ARG A 33 -32.00 -31.13 1.87
C ARG A 33 -31.19 -31.73 3.04
N LEU A 34 -30.90 -33.02 3.03
CA LEU A 34 -30.03 -33.67 4.01
C LEU A 34 -28.64 -33.04 4.00
N GLN A 35 -28.02 -32.93 2.84
CA GLN A 35 -26.70 -32.33 2.70
C GLN A 35 -26.67 -30.89 3.20
N SER A 36 -27.67 -30.08 2.85
CA SER A 36 -27.79 -28.72 3.32
C SER A 36 -27.92 -28.58 4.82
N LEU A 37 -28.73 -29.43 5.48
CA LEU A 37 -28.89 -29.42 6.93
C LEU A 37 -27.64 -29.90 7.65
N LEU A 38 -26.93 -30.89 7.10
CA LEU A 38 -25.67 -31.39 7.66
C LEU A 38 -24.52 -30.35 7.61
N LEU A 39 -24.62 -29.32 6.79
CA LEU A 39 -23.67 -28.21 6.81
C LEU A 39 -23.82 -27.33 8.07
N TYR A 40 -24.95 -27.42 8.74
CA TYR A 40 -25.29 -26.67 9.95
C TYR A 40 -25.46 -27.57 11.19
N ASP A 41 -24.91 -28.78 11.17
CA ASP A 41 -25.00 -29.69 12.33
C ASP A 41 -24.18 -29.14 13.52
N VAL A 42 -24.46 -29.65 14.71
CA VAL A 42 -23.77 -29.27 15.95
C VAL A 42 -22.24 -29.43 15.79
N GLY A 43 -21.53 -28.41 16.20
CA GLY A 43 -20.07 -28.31 16.07
C GLY A 43 -19.59 -27.72 14.76
N GLU A 44 -20.47 -27.55 13.75
CA GLU A 44 -20.09 -26.87 12.53
C GLU A 44 -19.89 -25.35 12.75
N VAL A 45 -18.97 -24.80 11.96
CA VAL A 45 -18.63 -23.38 12.05
C VAL A 45 -19.21 -22.66 10.84
N VAL A 46 -19.85 -21.53 11.12
CA VAL A 46 -20.50 -20.67 10.13
C VAL A 46 -20.08 -19.22 10.27
N ALA A 47 -20.15 -18.47 9.20
CA ALA A 47 -20.01 -17.01 9.22
C ALA A 47 -21.36 -16.34 8.96
N MET A 48 -21.60 -15.21 9.64
CA MET A 48 -22.76 -14.36 9.43
C MET A 48 -22.31 -12.91 9.31
N ALA A 49 -22.84 -12.19 8.32
CA ALA A 49 -22.55 -10.76 8.19
C ALA A 49 -22.90 -10.03 9.49
N ASN A 50 -22.03 -9.12 9.94
CA ASN A 50 -22.16 -8.33 11.16
C ASN A 50 -22.06 -9.09 12.51
N GLN A 51 -22.08 -10.44 12.53
CA GLN A 51 -21.92 -11.23 13.75
C GLN A 51 -20.54 -11.92 13.84
N GLY A 52 -19.84 -12.02 12.69
CA GLY A 52 -18.57 -12.72 12.62
C GLY A 52 -18.71 -14.23 12.45
N VAL A 53 -17.80 -14.97 13.04
CA VAL A 53 -17.74 -16.43 12.98
C VAL A 53 -18.41 -17.00 14.22
N GLY A 54 -19.14 -18.10 14.06
CA GLY A 54 -19.84 -18.75 15.16
C GLY A 54 -19.87 -20.26 15.00
N ARG A 55 -20.10 -20.95 16.11
CA ARG A 55 -20.25 -22.41 16.18
C ARG A 55 -21.70 -22.77 16.43
N VAL A 56 -22.23 -23.71 15.69
CA VAL A 56 -23.55 -24.27 15.92
C VAL A 56 -23.50 -25.11 17.20
N VAL A 57 -24.28 -24.73 18.20
CA VAL A 57 -24.32 -25.39 19.51
C VAL A 57 -25.55 -26.27 19.69
N GLU A 58 -26.64 -25.99 18.97
CA GLU A 58 -27.86 -26.78 19.02
C GLU A 58 -28.60 -26.79 17.66
N VAL A 59 -29.16 -27.92 17.31
CA VAL A 59 -30.05 -28.13 16.17
C VAL A 59 -31.40 -28.64 16.67
N ASN A 60 -32.46 -27.85 16.49
CA ASN A 60 -33.81 -28.22 16.88
C ASN A 60 -34.64 -28.52 15.62
N LEU A 61 -34.76 -29.81 15.28
CA LEU A 61 -35.46 -30.26 14.09
C LEU A 61 -36.97 -29.98 14.17
N PRO A 62 -37.69 -30.25 15.29
CA PRO A 62 -39.11 -29.92 15.41
C PRO A 62 -39.45 -28.46 15.23
N LEU A 63 -38.59 -27.55 15.72
CA LEU A 63 -38.78 -26.10 15.60
C LEU A 63 -38.13 -25.52 14.36
N GLU A 64 -37.42 -26.31 13.57
CA GLU A 64 -36.65 -25.90 12.40
C GLU A 64 -35.68 -24.74 12.70
N THR A 65 -34.96 -24.82 13.84
CA THR A 65 -34.04 -23.74 14.29
C THR A 65 -32.66 -24.28 14.62
N LEU A 66 -31.67 -23.38 14.47
CA LEU A 66 -30.29 -23.52 14.89
C LEU A 66 -29.99 -22.54 16.01
N LYS A 67 -29.23 -22.95 17.02
CA LYS A 67 -28.65 -22.02 17.99
C LYS A 67 -27.15 -21.93 17.77
N ILE A 68 -26.65 -20.72 17.69
CA ILE A 68 -25.27 -20.45 17.27
C ILE A 68 -24.63 -19.47 18.26
N ASP A 69 -23.43 -19.81 18.69
CA ASP A 69 -22.59 -18.91 19.46
C ASP A 69 -21.60 -18.22 18.54
N PHE A 70 -21.84 -16.93 18.29
CA PHE A 70 -20.97 -16.07 17.49
C PHE A 70 -19.93 -15.36 18.37
N GLU A 71 -18.86 -14.85 17.76
CA GLU A 71 -17.82 -14.05 18.44
C GLU A 71 -18.43 -12.83 19.16
N ARG A 72 -19.45 -12.19 18.58
CA ARG A 72 -20.09 -10.97 19.12
C ARG A 72 -21.31 -11.24 19.98
N MET A 73 -21.96 -12.35 19.80
CA MET A 73 -23.22 -12.67 20.52
C MET A 73 -23.40 -14.18 20.61
N SER A 74 -23.58 -14.73 21.81
CA SER A 74 -23.91 -16.12 22.06
C SER A 74 -25.41 -16.37 22.03
N GLY A 75 -25.80 -17.62 21.71
CA GLY A 75 -27.18 -18.09 21.77
C GLY A 75 -28.11 -17.54 20.69
N VAL A 76 -27.57 -17.09 19.57
CA VAL A 76 -28.40 -16.57 18.45
C VAL A 76 -29.20 -17.70 17.84
N THR A 77 -30.51 -17.57 17.81
CA THR A 77 -31.43 -18.57 17.20
C THR A 77 -31.78 -18.15 15.79
N VAL A 78 -31.55 -19.06 14.83
CA VAL A 78 -31.78 -18.84 13.40
C VAL A 78 -32.61 -19.97 12.82
N GLY A 79 -33.72 -19.67 12.14
CA GLY A 79 -34.51 -20.69 11.44
C GLY A 79 -33.77 -21.26 10.22
N PHE A 80 -34.03 -22.52 9.85
CA PHE A 80 -33.36 -23.21 8.75
C PHE A 80 -33.44 -22.45 7.41
N ARG A 81 -34.59 -21.82 7.11
CA ARG A 81 -34.76 -21.02 5.88
C ARG A 81 -33.90 -19.74 5.89
N ALA A 82 -33.76 -19.14 7.05
CA ALA A 82 -32.93 -17.95 7.24
C ALA A 82 -31.45 -18.34 7.22
N ALA A 83 -31.09 -19.45 7.86
CA ALA A 83 -29.73 -19.98 7.86
C ALA A 83 -29.18 -20.18 6.44
N ALA A 84 -29.97 -20.78 5.55
CA ALA A 84 -29.56 -20.98 4.15
C ALA A 84 -29.29 -19.67 3.38
N LYS A 85 -29.84 -18.54 3.84
CA LYS A 85 -29.65 -17.21 3.18
C LYS A 85 -28.59 -16.36 3.85
N MET A 86 -28.43 -16.47 5.18
CA MET A 86 -27.66 -15.53 6.00
C MET A 86 -26.35 -16.14 6.49
N LEU A 87 -26.25 -17.46 6.55
CA LEU A 87 -25.07 -18.16 7.06
C LEU A 87 -24.25 -18.73 5.91
N THR A 88 -22.94 -18.57 6.00
CA THR A 88 -21.97 -19.23 5.13
C THR A 88 -21.28 -20.33 5.90
N PRO A 89 -21.49 -21.61 5.58
CA PRO A 89 -20.75 -22.72 6.21
C PRO A 89 -19.26 -22.60 5.89
N LEU A 90 -18.42 -22.76 6.90
CA LEU A 90 -16.96 -22.69 6.75
C LEU A 90 -16.38 -24.12 6.79
N PRO A 91 -15.82 -24.61 5.67
CA PRO A 91 -15.26 -25.96 5.61
C PRO A 91 -14.03 -26.08 6.53
N PRO A 92 -13.65 -27.31 6.91
CA PRO A 92 -12.40 -27.58 7.64
C PRO A 92 -11.21 -26.96 6.91
N GLY A 93 -10.32 -26.29 7.66
CA GLY A 93 -9.16 -25.61 7.11
C GLY A 93 -9.41 -24.17 6.62
N HIS A 94 -10.65 -23.73 6.52
CA HIS A 94 -10.95 -22.33 6.19
C HIS A 94 -10.38 -21.39 7.26
N LEU A 95 -9.73 -20.29 6.85
CA LEU A 95 -9.02 -19.37 7.75
C LEU A 95 -9.89 -18.90 8.92
N LEU A 96 -11.12 -18.46 8.63
CA LEU A 96 -12.04 -17.99 9.66
C LEU A 96 -12.48 -19.10 10.62
N ARG A 97 -12.59 -20.35 10.14
CA ARG A 97 -12.87 -21.50 11.01
C ARG A 97 -11.67 -21.80 11.93
N ARG A 98 -10.44 -21.72 11.40
CA ARG A 98 -9.22 -21.88 12.20
C ARG A 98 -9.09 -20.83 13.30
N LYS A 99 -9.66 -19.64 13.12
CA LYS A 99 -9.67 -18.59 14.15
C LYS A 99 -10.35 -19.05 15.45
N LEU A 100 -11.38 -19.90 15.35
CA LEU A 100 -12.04 -20.52 16.49
C LEU A 100 -11.42 -21.86 16.95
N GLU A 101 -10.89 -22.64 16.02
CA GLU A 101 -10.45 -24.02 16.28
C GLU A 101 -8.97 -24.13 16.59
N ASP A 102 -8.13 -23.23 16.03
CA ASP A 102 -6.67 -23.30 16.12
C ASP A 102 -6.06 -21.88 16.20
N PRO A 103 -6.42 -21.09 17.22
CA PRO A 103 -5.86 -19.73 17.37
C PRO A 103 -4.34 -19.71 17.59
N GLU A 104 -3.80 -20.74 18.28
CA GLU A 104 -2.36 -20.86 18.50
C GLU A 104 -1.60 -21.19 17.22
N GLY A 105 -2.15 -22.05 16.36
CA GLY A 105 -1.57 -22.33 15.04
C GLY A 105 -1.58 -21.11 14.12
N LEU A 106 -2.63 -20.27 14.19
CA LEU A 106 -2.66 -19.00 13.46
C LEU A 106 -1.67 -17.97 14.03
N ALA A 107 -1.49 -17.95 15.35
CA ALA A 107 -0.48 -17.08 15.97
C ALA A 107 0.93 -17.48 15.53
N ARG A 108 1.24 -18.78 15.48
CA ARG A 108 2.51 -19.28 14.95
C ARG A 108 2.71 -18.90 13.47
N LEU A 109 1.69 -19.08 12.61
CA LEU A 109 1.76 -18.64 11.21
C LEU A 109 2.00 -17.14 11.08
N ARG A 110 1.35 -16.33 11.93
CA ARG A 110 1.57 -14.87 11.96
C ARG A 110 3.03 -14.52 12.22
N ASP A 111 3.65 -15.20 13.19
CA ASP A 111 4.98 -14.83 13.68
C ASP A 111 6.10 -15.49 12.85
N GLU A 112 5.95 -16.74 12.46
CA GLU A 112 6.99 -17.53 11.78
C GLU A 112 6.85 -17.48 10.24
N GLN A 113 5.61 -17.46 9.72
CA GLN A 113 5.33 -17.58 8.28
C GLN A 113 4.26 -16.57 7.82
N PRO A 114 4.52 -15.26 7.94
CA PRO A 114 3.54 -14.23 7.63
C PRO A 114 3.02 -14.29 6.19
N ALA A 115 3.83 -14.73 5.23
CA ALA A 115 3.42 -14.90 3.85
C ALA A 115 2.41 -16.03 3.65
N GLU A 116 2.52 -17.14 4.41
CA GLU A 116 1.56 -18.26 4.35
C GLU A 116 0.23 -17.88 4.98
N LEU A 117 0.23 -17.07 6.04
CA LEU A 117 -1.00 -16.52 6.59
C LEU A 117 -1.69 -15.59 5.57
N LEU A 118 -0.94 -14.73 4.90
CA LEU A 118 -1.46 -13.86 3.85
C LEU A 118 -1.97 -14.66 2.65
N ARG A 119 -1.26 -15.72 2.25
CA ARG A 119 -1.72 -16.67 1.24
C ARG A 119 -3.08 -17.24 1.59
N ALA A 120 -3.25 -17.76 2.82
CA ALA A 120 -4.51 -18.35 3.26
C ALA A 120 -5.69 -17.35 3.16
N VAL A 121 -5.46 -16.06 3.46
CA VAL A 121 -6.46 -15.00 3.27
C VAL A 121 -6.83 -14.83 1.81
N LEU A 122 -5.81 -14.70 0.93
CA LEU A 122 -6.01 -14.43 -0.49
C LEU A 122 -6.67 -15.61 -1.22
N GLU A 123 -6.28 -16.84 -0.88
CA GLU A 123 -6.89 -18.06 -1.43
C GLU A 123 -8.33 -18.25 -0.94
N ALA A 124 -8.61 -18.00 0.35
CA ALA A 124 -9.96 -18.10 0.90
C ALA A 124 -10.93 -17.08 0.25
N ALA A 125 -10.44 -15.91 -0.14
CA ALA A 125 -11.26 -14.90 -0.81
C ALA A 125 -11.56 -15.25 -2.28
N GLY A 126 -10.71 -16.02 -2.96
CA GLY A 126 -10.87 -16.41 -4.37
C GLY A 126 -10.83 -15.23 -5.36
N ARG A 127 -10.49 -14.02 -4.90
CA ARG A 127 -10.39 -12.78 -5.68
C ARG A 127 -9.28 -11.88 -5.16
N PRO A 128 -8.80 -10.93 -5.96
CA PRO A 128 -7.90 -9.90 -5.45
C PRO A 128 -8.55 -9.07 -4.34
N LEU A 129 -7.80 -8.76 -3.29
CA LEU A 129 -8.24 -8.00 -2.12
C LEU A 129 -7.49 -6.68 -1.97
N LEU A 130 -8.16 -5.66 -1.44
CA LEU A 130 -7.52 -4.44 -0.95
C LEU A 130 -6.76 -4.72 0.36
N GLY A 131 -5.72 -3.95 0.64
CA GLY A 131 -5.00 -4.04 1.92
C GLY A 131 -5.90 -3.85 3.15
N ALA A 132 -6.93 -2.99 3.04
CA ALA A 132 -7.93 -2.81 4.08
C ALA A 132 -8.78 -4.07 4.31
N GLU A 133 -9.25 -4.73 3.25
CA GLU A 133 -10.02 -5.98 3.36
C GLU A 133 -9.21 -7.10 4.00
N ILE A 134 -7.90 -7.18 3.68
CA ILE A 134 -6.97 -8.14 4.30
C ILE A 134 -6.82 -7.85 5.80
N ARG A 135 -6.66 -6.57 6.16
CA ARG A 135 -6.55 -6.13 7.57
C ARG A 135 -7.81 -6.48 8.36
N ASP A 136 -8.98 -6.22 7.79
CA ASP A 136 -10.27 -6.56 8.42
C ASP A 136 -10.42 -8.08 8.61
N THR A 137 -10.00 -8.88 7.63
CA THR A 137 -10.03 -10.35 7.71
C THR A 137 -9.10 -10.87 8.81
N LEU A 138 -7.93 -10.24 8.99
CA LEU A 138 -6.93 -10.62 9.98
C LEU A 138 -7.13 -9.95 11.35
N ALA A 139 -8.19 -9.16 11.52
CA ALA A 139 -8.53 -8.57 12.80
C ALA A 139 -8.66 -9.64 13.90
N GLY A 140 -7.98 -9.42 15.03
CA GLY A 140 -7.88 -10.38 16.14
C GLY A 140 -6.81 -11.48 15.96
N ILE A 141 -6.18 -11.61 14.78
CA ILE A 141 -5.00 -12.48 14.56
C ILE A 141 -3.74 -11.62 14.57
N VAL A 142 -3.75 -10.49 13.82
CA VAL A 142 -2.68 -9.49 13.80
C VAL A 142 -3.18 -8.25 14.53
N SER A 143 -2.46 -7.79 15.56
CA SER A 143 -2.83 -6.59 16.29
C SER A 143 -2.54 -5.31 15.47
N GLU A 144 -3.25 -4.23 15.78
CA GLU A 144 -3.05 -2.93 15.14
C GLU A 144 -1.60 -2.44 15.24
N SER A 145 -0.96 -2.63 16.39
CA SER A 145 0.43 -2.25 16.62
C SER A 145 1.44 -3.06 15.80
N GLN A 146 1.12 -4.30 15.50
CA GLN A 146 1.97 -5.20 14.71
C GLN A 146 1.72 -5.11 13.21
N TRP A 147 0.57 -4.53 12.79
CA TRP A 147 0.11 -4.55 11.40
C TRP A 147 1.17 -4.07 10.39
N THR A 148 1.74 -2.91 10.60
CA THR A 148 2.68 -2.29 9.65
C THR A 148 3.93 -3.16 9.43
N SER A 149 4.53 -3.67 10.50
CA SER A 149 5.71 -4.53 10.43
C SER A 149 5.38 -5.87 9.79
N TRP A 150 4.31 -6.52 10.24
CA TRP A 150 3.83 -7.79 9.72
C TRP A 150 3.50 -7.69 8.22
N TRP A 151 2.73 -6.68 7.83
CA TRP A 151 2.34 -6.42 6.45
C TRP A 151 3.54 -6.23 5.53
N ASN A 152 4.52 -5.42 5.97
CA ASN A 152 5.75 -5.18 5.20
C ASN A 152 6.58 -6.45 5.00
N THR A 153 6.52 -7.40 5.93
CA THR A 153 7.17 -8.70 5.82
C THR A 153 6.38 -9.65 4.91
N ALA A 154 5.08 -9.83 5.17
CA ALA A 154 4.24 -10.76 4.44
C ALA A 154 4.19 -10.45 2.93
N ARG A 155 3.96 -9.19 2.56
CA ARG A 155 3.80 -8.77 1.15
C ARG A 155 5.08 -8.86 0.29
N LYS A 156 6.25 -9.09 0.89
CA LYS A 156 7.52 -9.26 0.14
C LYS A 156 7.62 -10.61 -0.55
N HIS A 157 6.77 -11.58 -0.20
CA HIS A 157 6.82 -12.90 -0.80
C HIS A 157 6.63 -12.85 -2.32
N PRO A 158 7.46 -13.55 -3.12
CA PRO A 158 7.46 -13.46 -4.59
C PRO A 158 6.12 -13.79 -5.25
N GLN A 159 5.30 -14.67 -4.64
CA GLN A 159 4.00 -15.06 -5.17
C GLN A 159 2.86 -14.11 -4.80
N ILE A 160 3.09 -13.12 -3.94
CA ILE A 160 2.09 -12.09 -3.64
C ILE A 160 2.23 -10.97 -4.66
N MET A 161 1.24 -10.88 -5.52
CA MET A 161 1.18 -9.93 -6.61
C MET A 161 0.28 -8.75 -6.26
N ALA A 162 0.79 -7.53 -6.49
CA ALA A 162 0.01 -6.31 -6.39
C ALA A 162 -0.34 -5.82 -7.81
N THR A 163 -1.59 -5.39 -8.02
CA THR A 163 -1.99 -4.76 -9.28
C THR A 163 -1.42 -3.34 -9.40
N SER A 164 -1.13 -2.92 -10.63
CA SER A 164 -0.79 -1.52 -10.95
C SER A 164 -2.08 -0.70 -11.03
N GLY A 165 -2.09 0.54 -10.52
CA GLY A 165 -3.21 1.46 -10.62
C GLY A 165 -3.62 2.08 -9.29
N GLY A 166 -4.61 2.99 -9.31
CA GLY A 166 -4.97 3.85 -8.19
C GLY A 166 -5.43 3.14 -6.90
N ARG A 167 -5.97 1.92 -7.01
CA ARG A 167 -6.26 1.06 -5.85
C ARG A 167 -5.46 -0.23 -5.96
N GLN A 168 -4.51 -0.41 -5.05
CA GLN A 168 -3.64 -1.57 -5.03
C GLN A 168 -4.39 -2.80 -4.51
N LEU A 169 -4.63 -3.80 -5.39
CA LEU A 169 -5.23 -5.08 -5.06
C LEU A 169 -4.15 -6.15 -4.98
N TYR A 170 -4.28 -7.08 -4.05
CA TYR A 170 -3.33 -8.16 -3.80
C TYR A 170 -3.96 -9.51 -4.15
N ARG A 171 -3.18 -10.40 -4.76
CA ARG A 171 -3.56 -11.79 -5.04
C ARG A 171 -2.38 -12.72 -4.82
N TRP A 172 -2.67 -13.97 -4.56
CA TRP A 172 -1.68 -15.04 -4.56
C TRP A 172 -1.52 -15.62 -5.97
N GLU A 173 -0.31 -15.81 -6.41
CA GLU A 173 0.02 -16.50 -7.66
C GLU A 173 0.49 -17.92 -7.35
N SER A 174 -0.01 -18.91 -8.10
CA SER A 174 0.21 -20.33 -7.81
C SER A 174 1.67 -20.79 -7.92
N SER A 175 2.49 -20.07 -8.66
CA SER A 175 3.92 -20.35 -8.79
C SER A 175 4.77 -19.08 -8.85
N THR A 176 6.00 -19.16 -8.36
CA THR A 176 6.99 -18.07 -8.47
C THR A 176 7.27 -17.72 -9.93
N ALA A 177 7.39 -18.72 -10.79
CA ALA A 177 7.60 -18.49 -12.24
C ALA A 177 6.42 -17.75 -12.88
N GLY A 178 5.18 -18.12 -12.51
CA GLY A 178 3.96 -17.40 -12.95
C GLY A 178 3.93 -15.96 -12.46
N ALA A 179 4.31 -15.72 -11.21
CA ALA A 179 4.41 -14.39 -10.65
C ALA A 179 5.42 -13.52 -11.42
N LEU A 180 6.62 -14.01 -11.65
CA LEU A 180 7.66 -13.31 -12.42
C LEU A 180 7.23 -13.04 -13.87
N ALA A 181 6.60 -14.01 -14.53
CA ALA A 181 6.05 -13.85 -15.86
C ALA A 181 4.93 -12.78 -15.91
N SER A 182 4.12 -12.70 -14.86
CA SER A 182 3.08 -11.67 -14.72
C SER A 182 3.69 -10.27 -14.56
N VAL A 183 4.71 -10.10 -13.70
CA VAL A 183 5.46 -8.83 -13.56
C VAL A 183 6.06 -8.41 -14.90
N LYS A 184 6.74 -9.32 -15.58
CA LYS A 184 7.36 -9.06 -16.88
C LYS A 184 6.34 -8.55 -17.90
N ARG A 185 5.21 -9.23 -18.07
CA ARG A 185 4.13 -8.81 -18.98
C ARG A 185 3.53 -7.45 -18.61
N SER A 186 3.35 -7.17 -17.33
CA SER A 186 2.86 -5.88 -16.86
C SER A 186 3.88 -4.78 -17.16
N PHE A 187 5.16 -5.04 -16.92
CA PHE A 187 6.25 -4.10 -17.20
C PHE A 187 6.38 -3.80 -18.70
N GLU A 188 6.29 -4.80 -19.57
CA GLU A 188 6.36 -4.61 -21.03
C GLU A 188 5.28 -3.64 -21.53
N LYS A 189 4.06 -3.73 -20.99
CA LYS A 189 2.88 -2.94 -21.40
C LYS A 189 2.78 -1.58 -20.72
N ALA A 190 3.46 -1.37 -19.61
CA ALA A 190 3.33 -0.18 -18.78
C ALA A 190 3.93 1.07 -19.44
N ALA A 191 3.38 2.25 -19.10
CA ALA A 191 3.98 3.55 -19.42
C ALA A 191 5.30 3.77 -18.66
N PRO A 192 6.18 4.68 -19.10
CA PRO A 192 7.51 4.87 -18.48
C PRO A 192 7.50 5.05 -16.97
N LYS A 193 6.65 5.91 -16.41
CA LYS A 193 6.52 6.11 -14.94
C LYS A 193 6.03 4.83 -14.25
N GLU A 194 5.09 4.13 -14.84
CA GLU A 194 4.60 2.85 -14.30
C GLU A 194 5.67 1.75 -14.36
N LYS A 195 6.52 1.74 -15.39
CA LYS A 195 7.68 0.85 -15.46
C LYS A 195 8.64 1.08 -14.30
N LEU A 196 8.93 2.34 -13.99
CA LEU A 196 9.78 2.70 -12.87
C LEU A 196 9.16 2.25 -11.53
N ASP A 197 7.87 2.41 -11.36
CA ASP A 197 7.15 1.95 -10.18
C ASP A 197 7.11 0.43 -10.05
N LEU A 198 6.95 -0.28 -11.16
CA LEU A 198 7.03 -1.74 -11.19
C LEU A 198 8.45 -2.24 -10.83
N PHE A 199 9.49 -1.57 -11.31
CA PHE A 199 10.86 -1.85 -10.93
C PHE A 199 11.08 -1.63 -9.43
N ARG A 200 10.73 -0.45 -8.90
CA ARG A 200 10.86 -0.12 -7.46
C ARG A 200 10.22 -1.17 -6.54
N ARG A 201 9.10 -1.76 -6.97
CA ARG A 201 8.35 -2.76 -6.17
C ARG A 201 8.88 -4.18 -6.32
N ASN A 202 9.60 -4.49 -7.37
CA ASN A 202 9.94 -5.88 -7.71
C ASN A 202 11.43 -6.15 -7.88
N ALA A 203 12.31 -5.14 -7.78
CA ALA A 203 13.75 -5.30 -7.95
C ALA A 203 14.37 -6.33 -7.00
N ASP A 204 13.87 -6.40 -5.76
CA ASP A 204 14.37 -7.33 -4.74
C ASP A 204 13.86 -8.78 -4.91
N ARG A 205 12.93 -9.04 -5.85
CA ARG A 205 12.28 -10.36 -5.98
C ARG A 205 13.09 -11.36 -6.80
N ASP A 206 13.71 -10.88 -7.86
CA ASP A 206 14.52 -11.70 -8.76
C ASP A 206 15.57 -10.83 -9.47
N ALA A 207 16.84 -11.15 -9.26
CA ALA A 207 17.96 -10.36 -9.79
C ALA A 207 18.05 -10.40 -11.33
N THR A 208 17.57 -11.47 -11.97
CA THR A 208 17.57 -11.58 -13.42
C THR A 208 16.51 -10.69 -14.05
N LEU A 209 15.29 -10.72 -13.50
CA LEU A 209 14.22 -9.84 -13.92
C LEU A 209 14.59 -8.37 -13.66
N ALA A 210 15.14 -8.07 -12.49
CA ALA A 210 15.58 -6.72 -12.13
C ALA A 210 16.59 -6.15 -13.14
N ARG A 211 17.59 -6.95 -13.54
CA ARG A 211 18.56 -6.53 -14.58
C ARG A 211 17.91 -6.25 -15.94
N VAL A 212 16.97 -7.08 -16.36
CA VAL A 212 16.24 -6.86 -17.63
C VAL A 212 15.43 -5.58 -17.55
N MET A 213 14.69 -5.35 -16.44
CA MET A 213 13.92 -4.14 -16.23
C MET A 213 14.83 -2.90 -16.17
N ALA A 214 15.96 -2.99 -15.49
CA ALA A 214 16.96 -1.93 -15.37
C ALA A 214 17.53 -1.51 -16.73
N GLY A 215 17.88 -2.48 -17.58
CA GLY A 215 18.36 -2.19 -18.94
C GLY A 215 17.31 -1.48 -19.82
N VAL A 216 16.04 -1.83 -19.69
CA VAL A 216 14.93 -1.12 -20.38
C VAL A 216 14.77 0.29 -19.84
N LEU A 217 14.76 0.45 -18.52
CA LEU A 217 14.62 1.76 -17.87
C LEU A 217 15.80 2.69 -18.19
N GLY A 218 17.03 2.16 -18.20
CA GLY A 218 18.22 2.93 -18.57
C GLY A 218 18.12 3.50 -19.98
N ARG A 219 17.69 2.71 -20.96
CA ARG A 219 17.44 3.19 -22.34
C ARG A 219 16.33 4.21 -22.43
N LEU A 220 15.19 3.95 -21.78
CA LEU A 220 14.07 4.91 -21.73
C LEU A 220 14.46 6.26 -21.10
N ALA A 221 15.31 6.23 -20.08
CA ALA A 221 15.83 7.43 -19.46
C ALA A 221 16.79 8.18 -20.41
N ALA A 222 17.66 7.48 -21.13
CA ALA A 222 18.52 8.05 -22.16
C ALA A 222 17.72 8.77 -23.25
N GLU A 223 16.68 8.14 -23.77
CA GLU A 223 15.81 8.71 -24.82
C GLU A 223 15.07 9.97 -24.34
N ARG A 224 14.89 10.15 -23.03
CA ARG A 224 14.11 11.24 -22.43
C ARG A 224 14.92 12.23 -21.62
N LEU A 225 16.24 12.12 -21.66
CA LEU A 225 17.16 12.87 -20.83
C LEU A 225 16.91 14.39 -20.91
N GLU A 226 16.78 14.93 -22.12
CA GLU A 226 16.55 16.36 -22.37
C GLU A 226 15.08 16.78 -22.14
N ALA A 227 14.14 15.93 -22.53
CA ALA A 227 12.71 16.25 -22.44
C ALA A 227 12.15 16.13 -21.02
N GLU A 228 12.54 15.05 -20.33
CA GLU A 228 12.04 14.67 -19.00
C GLU A 228 13.21 14.35 -18.03
N PRO A 229 14.10 15.32 -17.72
CA PRO A 229 15.30 15.06 -16.90
C PRO A 229 14.96 14.58 -15.48
N ALA A 230 13.80 14.96 -14.95
CA ALA A 230 13.31 14.45 -13.67
C ALA A 230 13.06 12.92 -13.70
N PHE A 231 12.43 12.41 -14.77
CA PHE A 231 12.25 10.97 -14.95
C PHE A 231 13.59 10.24 -15.07
N ALA A 232 14.56 10.80 -15.78
CA ALA A 232 15.89 10.23 -15.89
C ALA A 232 16.59 10.17 -14.52
N PHE A 233 16.53 11.24 -13.73
CA PHE A 233 17.08 11.28 -12.37
C PHE A 233 16.41 10.29 -11.43
N GLU A 234 15.09 10.23 -11.45
CA GLU A 234 14.32 9.25 -10.65
C GLU A 234 14.67 7.81 -11.01
N THR A 235 14.88 7.56 -12.31
CA THR A 235 15.30 6.25 -12.83
C THR A 235 16.70 5.92 -12.36
N TRP A 236 17.66 6.82 -12.54
CA TRP A 236 19.03 6.62 -12.09
C TRP A 236 19.10 6.31 -10.60
N PHE A 237 18.42 7.12 -9.79
CA PHE A 237 18.40 6.94 -8.34
C PHE A 237 17.77 5.60 -7.91
N ALA A 238 16.70 5.17 -8.58
CA ALA A 238 16.06 3.89 -8.30
C ALA A 238 16.95 2.71 -8.66
N LEU A 239 17.67 2.78 -9.80
CA LEU A 239 18.61 1.77 -10.25
C LEU A 239 19.84 1.68 -9.35
N GLU A 240 20.42 2.82 -8.97
CA GLU A 240 21.55 2.91 -8.04
C GLU A 240 21.19 2.29 -6.69
N ARG A 241 20.06 2.72 -6.11
CA ARG A 241 19.59 2.25 -4.80
C ARG A 241 19.33 0.74 -4.77
N ALA A 242 18.85 0.18 -5.87
CA ALA A 242 18.61 -1.25 -6.02
C ALA A 242 19.88 -2.06 -6.35
N GLY A 243 21.02 -1.41 -6.61
CA GLY A 243 22.26 -2.07 -7.04
C GLY A 243 22.20 -2.68 -8.45
N HIS A 244 21.35 -2.14 -9.31
CA HIS A 244 21.11 -2.63 -10.66
C HIS A 244 21.40 -1.57 -11.74
N LEU A 245 22.31 -0.62 -11.47
CA LEU A 245 22.72 0.35 -12.48
C LEU A 245 23.42 -0.40 -13.63
N PRO A 246 22.91 -0.28 -14.89
CA PRO A 246 23.54 -0.97 -16.02
C PRO A 246 24.96 -0.46 -16.28
N ALA A 247 25.90 -1.36 -16.51
CA ALA A 247 27.28 -1.01 -16.81
C ALA A 247 27.45 -0.32 -18.18
N ASP A 248 26.50 -0.54 -19.08
CA ASP A 248 26.42 0.02 -20.44
C ASP A 248 25.51 1.25 -20.53
N LEU A 249 25.26 1.91 -19.41
CA LEU A 249 24.46 3.14 -19.40
C LEU A 249 25.19 4.23 -20.20
N THR A 250 24.50 4.77 -21.22
CA THR A 250 25.08 5.74 -22.16
C THR A 250 25.05 7.18 -21.67
N TRP A 251 24.56 7.42 -20.47
CA TRP A 251 24.47 8.72 -19.81
C TRP A 251 24.80 8.60 -18.33
N SER A 252 25.15 9.70 -17.72
CA SER A 252 25.49 9.78 -16.31
C SER A 252 24.61 10.80 -15.58
N VAL A 253 24.65 10.78 -14.25
CA VAL A 253 24.00 11.82 -13.45
C VAL A 253 24.71 13.18 -13.64
N GLU A 254 25.97 13.17 -14.01
CA GLU A 254 26.76 14.36 -14.36
C GLU A 254 26.21 15.04 -15.61
N ASP A 255 25.77 14.27 -16.61
CA ASP A 255 25.12 14.82 -17.80
C ASP A 255 23.82 15.54 -17.46
N LEU A 256 23.02 14.98 -16.53
CA LEU A 256 21.79 15.61 -16.01
C LEU A 256 22.03 16.92 -15.26
N LEU A 257 23.16 17.00 -14.55
CA LEU A 257 23.52 18.18 -13.74
C LEU A 257 24.34 19.20 -14.53
N GLY A 258 24.69 18.89 -15.79
CA GLY A 258 25.67 19.61 -16.59
C GLY A 258 25.27 21.02 -17.00
N SER A 259 24.02 21.26 -17.41
CA SER A 259 23.56 22.57 -17.84
C SER A 259 22.56 23.19 -16.85
N THR A 260 22.57 24.53 -16.73
CA THR A 260 21.62 25.26 -15.85
C THR A 260 20.18 25.08 -16.30
N ALA A 261 19.92 25.03 -17.61
CA ALA A 261 18.56 24.86 -18.14
C ALA A 261 18.00 23.47 -17.84
N GLU A 262 18.78 22.41 -18.01
CA GLU A 262 18.38 21.03 -17.70
C GLU A 262 18.21 20.83 -16.19
N THR A 263 19.11 21.39 -15.38
CA THR A 263 19.01 21.37 -13.92
C THR A 263 17.72 22.03 -13.42
N ARG A 264 17.31 23.14 -14.03
CA ARG A 264 16.07 23.82 -13.69
C ARG A 264 14.85 22.96 -14.04
N LYS A 265 14.82 22.35 -15.23
CA LYS A 265 13.76 21.41 -15.63
C LYS A 265 13.69 20.19 -14.69
N LEU A 266 14.85 19.67 -14.31
CA LEU A 266 14.98 18.57 -13.37
C LEU A 266 14.34 18.91 -12.02
N LEU A 267 14.74 19.99 -11.37
CA LEU A 267 14.23 20.38 -10.06
C LEU A 267 12.72 20.65 -10.05
N ILE A 268 12.20 21.30 -11.11
CA ILE A 268 10.77 21.57 -11.27
C ILE A 268 9.97 20.27 -11.47
N GLY A 269 10.53 19.29 -12.17
CA GLY A 269 9.85 18.03 -12.47
C GLY A 269 9.91 16.97 -11.35
N LEU A 270 10.72 17.19 -10.30
CA LEU A 270 10.81 16.27 -9.15
C LEU A 270 9.71 16.58 -8.13
N ASP A 271 8.65 15.75 -8.12
CA ASP A 271 7.56 15.87 -7.12
C ASP A 271 8.00 15.37 -5.73
N ASP A 272 8.89 14.38 -5.67
CA ASP A 272 9.39 13.81 -4.42
C ASP A 272 10.42 14.72 -3.76
N ARG A 273 10.11 15.14 -2.53
CA ARG A 273 11.01 15.99 -1.71
C ARG A 273 12.38 15.37 -1.51
N MET A 274 12.46 14.08 -1.17
CA MET A 274 13.73 13.39 -0.92
C MET A 274 14.64 13.40 -2.15
N LEU A 275 14.04 13.25 -3.32
CA LEU A 275 14.76 13.31 -4.59
C LEU A 275 15.23 14.75 -4.91
N ARG A 276 14.41 15.76 -4.60
CA ARG A 276 14.85 17.18 -4.72
C ARG A 276 16.02 17.49 -3.79
N GLU A 277 15.94 17.11 -2.52
CA GLU A 277 17.02 17.26 -1.54
C GLU A 277 18.31 16.58 -2.03
N ARG A 278 18.20 15.36 -2.57
CA ARG A 278 19.33 14.62 -3.13
C ARG A 278 19.94 15.30 -4.34
N ALA A 279 19.10 15.75 -5.28
CA ALA A 279 19.56 16.48 -6.47
C ALA A 279 20.27 17.79 -6.08
N LEU A 280 19.73 18.56 -5.15
CA LEU A 280 20.34 19.79 -4.65
C LEU A 280 21.69 19.53 -3.96
N THR A 281 21.79 18.48 -3.15
CA THR A 281 23.05 18.10 -2.52
C THR A 281 24.11 17.77 -3.58
N MET A 282 23.75 16.98 -4.58
CA MET A 282 24.67 16.61 -5.68
C MET A 282 25.07 17.82 -6.52
N LEU A 283 24.16 18.78 -6.75
CA LEU A 283 24.47 20.03 -7.44
C LEU A 283 25.48 20.88 -6.68
N ARG A 284 25.29 21.04 -5.36
CA ARG A 284 26.22 21.78 -4.51
C ARG A 284 27.64 21.18 -4.55
N ASP A 285 27.72 19.84 -4.51
CA ASP A 285 29.00 19.14 -4.43
C ASP A 285 29.75 19.11 -5.79
N ARG A 286 29.08 19.40 -6.92
CA ARG A 286 29.64 19.20 -8.27
C ARG A 286 29.68 20.44 -9.14
N ARG A 287 28.96 21.52 -8.80
CA ARG A 287 28.85 22.71 -9.63
C ARG A 287 29.30 23.96 -8.89
N GLU A 288 30.17 24.76 -9.50
CA GLU A 288 30.61 26.02 -8.93
C GLU A 288 29.50 27.08 -8.93
N ASP A 289 28.56 27.03 -9.91
CA ASP A 289 27.44 27.99 -10.04
C ASP A 289 26.20 27.59 -9.23
N TRP A 290 26.29 26.57 -8.34
CA TRP A 290 25.18 26.11 -7.51
C TRP A 290 24.50 27.24 -6.71
N PRO A 291 25.16 28.29 -6.22
CA PRO A 291 24.50 29.37 -5.48
C PRO A 291 23.43 30.08 -6.31
N SER A 292 23.68 30.26 -7.61
CA SER A 292 22.71 30.85 -8.54
C SER A 292 21.50 29.95 -8.74
N ILE A 293 21.71 28.64 -8.87
CA ILE A 293 20.64 27.64 -9.01
C ILE A 293 19.79 27.58 -7.76
N PHE A 294 20.42 27.59 -6.58
CA PHE A 294 19.74 27.55 -5.30
C PHE A 294 18.88 28.80 -5.06
N ARG A 295 19.37 29.98 -5.42
CA ARG A 295 18.57 31.23 -5.36
C ARG A 295 17.31 31.15 -6.25
N ASP A 296 17.46 30.67 -7.48
CA ASP A 296 16.35 30.49 -8.41
C ASP A 296 15.33 29.44 -7.86
N GLN A 297 15.82 28.37 -7.28
CA GLN A 297 14.97 27.32 -6.70
C GLN A 297 14.27 27.80 -5.42
N LEU A 298 14.95 28.56 -4.56
CA LEU A 298 14.37 29.07 -3.32
C LEU A 298 13.07 29.85 -3.58
N LEU A 299 13.04 30.70 -4.63
CA LEU A 299 11.86 31.50 -4.99
C LEU A 299 10.67 30.66 -5.49
N ARG A 300 10.89 29.41 -5.86
CA ARG A 300 9.87 28.50 -6.46
C ARG A 300 9.48 27.36 -5.53
N GLU A 301 10.29 27.12 -4.50
CA GLU A 301 10.10 26.00 -3.59
C GLU A 301 8.92 26.27 -2.66
N THR A 302 8.21 25.21 -2.32
CA THR A 302 7.04 25.26 -1.43
C THR A 302 7.21 24.38 -0.19
N ASP A 303 8.13 23.43 -0.22
CA ASP A 303 8.38 22.53 0.92
C ASP A 303 9.29 23.22 1.95
N PRO A 304 8.84 23.42 3.20
CA PRO A 304 9.62 24.13 4.23
C PRO A 304 10.98 23.50 4.54
N ARG A 305 11.15 22.19 4.37
CA ARG A 305 12.42 21.51 4.62
C ARG A 305 13.42 21.77 3.51
N VAL A 306 12.96 21.78 2.26
CA VAL A 306 13.80 22.16 1.12
C VAL A 306 14.16 23.64 1.17
N LEU A 307 13.23 24.51 1.58
CA LEU A 307 13.50 25.93 1.84
C LEU A 307 14.59 26.11 2.90
N ASN A 308 14.53 25.33 4.00
CA ASN A 308 15.58 25.34 5.03
C ASN A 308 16.94 24.91 4.47
N LEU A 309 16.98 23.85 3.66
CA LEU A 309 18.22 23.39 3.03
C LEU A 309 18.83 24.45 2.14
N LEU A 310 18.02 25.03 1.25
CA LEU A 310 18.45 26.06 0.31
C LEU A 310 18.96 27.32 1.03
N ALA A 311 18.18 27.84 1.96
CA ALA A 311 18.53 29.03 2.73
C ALA A 311 19.77 28.83 3.59
N SER A 312 19.91 27.66 4.23
CA SER A 312 21.10 27.32 5.04
C SER A 312 22.35 27.23 4.17
N ALA A 313 22.25 26.60 3.00
CA ALA A 313 23.39 26.50 2.08
C ALA A 313 23.81 27.86 1.52
N ILE A 314 22.85 28.67 1.04
CA ILE A 314 23.15 30.03 0.54
C ILE A 314 23.71 30.91 1.68
N GLY A 315 23.11 30.82 2.87
CA GLY A 315 23.54 31.64 4.02
C GLY A 315 24.94 31.31 4.53
N ALA A 316 25.39 30.08 4.36
CA ALA A 316 26.75 29.67 4.73
C ALA A 316 27.80 30.19 3.75
N GLU A 317 27.53 30.21 2.45
CA GLU A 317 28.48 30.52 1.42
C GLU A 317 28.39 32.01 0.97
N ALA A 318 27.19 32.54 0.86
CA ALA A 318 26.92 33.89 0.36
C ALA A 318 25.80 34.58 1.18
N PRO A 319 26.06 34.92 2.46
CA PRO A 319 25.04 35.48 3.35
C PRO A 319 24.43 36.79 2.83
N ALA A 320 25.22 37.65 2.20
CA ALA A 320 24.73 38.88 1.60
C ALA A 320 23.73 38.66 0.43
N ASP A 321 23.85 37.54 -0.27
CA ASP A 321 22.92 37.17 -1.34
C ASP A 321 21.60 36.65 -0.77
N LEU A 322 21.63 35.89 0.30
CA LEU A 322 20.43 35.45 1.02
C LEU A 322 19.70 36.68 1.60
N ASP A 323 20.42 37.64 2.20
CA ASP A 323 19.83 38.86 2.74
C ASP A 323 19.11 39.65 1.68
N ARG A 324 19.76 39.89 0.52
CA ARG A 324 19.12 40.60 -0.61
C ARG A 324 17.88 39.90 -1.12
N LEU A 325 17.94 38.57 -1.25
CA LEU A 325 16.79 37.77 -1.70
C LEU A 325 15.61 37.85 -0.73
N LEU A 326 15.87 37.76 0.57
CA LEU A 326 14.83 37.91 1.61
C LEU A 326 14.26 39.35 1.62
N ASP A 327 15.08 40.38 1.44
CA ASP A 327 14.62 41.76 1.32
C ASP A 327 13.77 41.98 0.06
N ASP A 328 14.11 41.33 -1.05
CA ASP A 328 13.31 41.37 -2.28
C ASP A 328 11.95 40.70 -2.08
N VAL A 329 11.91 39.52 -1.41
CA VAL A 329 10.66 38.83 -1.08
C VAL A 329 9.82 39.65 -0.12
N LEU A 330 10.41 40.27 0.91
CA LEU A 330 9.69 41.19 1.80
C LEU A 330 9.14 42.41 1.06
N SER A 331 9.85 42.86 0.02
CA SER A 331 9.40 44.00 -0.81
C SER A 331 8.24 43.63 -1.72
N GLN A 332 8.23 42.39 -2.20
CA GLN A 332 7.27 41.87 -3.18
C GLN A 332 6.87 40.43 -2.83
N PRO A 333 6.05 40.20 -1.76
CA PRO A 333 5.71 38.85 -1.29
C PRO A 333 5.08 37.96 -2.37
N ARG A 334 4.40 38.57 -3.35
CA ARG A 334 3.79 37.83 -4.47
C ARG A 334 4.80 37.15 -5.40
N LYS A 335 6.08 37.54 -5.38
CA LYS A 335 7.13 36.87 -6.17
C LYS A 335 7.56 35.52 -5.59
N GLY A 336 7.39 35.31 -4.27
CA GLY A 336 7.72 34.08 -3.60
C GLY A 336 6.85 33.89 -2.35
N PRO A 337 5.54 33.62 -2.52
CA PRO A 337 4.61 33.58 -1.39
C PRO A 337 4.99 32.49 -0.36
N ALA A 338 5.45 31.33 -0.81
CA ALA A 338 5.89 30.27 0.09
C ALA A 338 7.16 30.63 0.87
N VAL A 339 8.11 31.31 0.23
CA VAL A 339 9.32 31.83 0.90
C VAL A 339 8.95 32.91 1.92
N PHE A 340 8.01 33.79 1.58
CA PHE A 340 7.51 34.81 2.50
C PHE A 340 6.88 34.18 3.76
N THR A 341 5.99 33.21 3.59
CA THR A 341 5.35 32.48 4.71
C THR A 341 6.41 31.77 5.56
N TRP A 342 7.29 31.02 4.92
CA TRP A 342 8.40 30.33 5.58
C TRP A 342 9.29 31.30 6.37
N PHE A 343 9.63 32.46 5.78
CA PHE A 343 10.46 33.47 6.45
C PHE A 343 9.73 34.10 7.64
N ALA A 344 8.44 34.41 7.49
CA ALA A 344 7.63 34.97 8.58
C ALA A 344 7.51 34.00 9.77
N GLU A 345 7.29 32.71 9.51
CA GLU A 345 7.26 31.67 10.53
C GLU A 345 8.61 31.52 11.26
N ARG A 346 9.71 31.50 10.52
CA ARG A 346 11.05 31.42 11.14
C ARG A 346 11.43 32.67 11.91
N ALA A 347 11.06 33.85 11.46
CA ALA A 347 11.31 35.10 12.18
C ALA A 347 10.56 35.17 13.52
N ALA A 348 9.51 34.38 13.71
CA ALA A 348 8.86 34.26 15.02
C ALA A 348 9.78 33.62 16.07
N ASP A 349 10.61 32.64 15.66
CA ASP A 349 11.47 31.86 16.55
C ASP A 349 12.94 32.34 16.54
N ASP A 350 13.38 33.01 15.49
CA ASP A 350 14.77 33.45 15.27
C ASP A 350 14.90 34.97 15.38
N GLU A 351 15.54 35.44 16.46
CA GLU A 351 15.73 36.86 16.73
C GLU A 351 16.65 37.56 15.69
N ALA A 352 17.65 36.85 15.16
CA ALA A 352 18.56 37.39 14.15
C ALA A 352 17.81 37.66 12.83
N LEU A 353 16.88 36.80 12.45
CA LEU A 353 16.04 37.01 11.29
C LEU A 353 15.01 38.12 11.53
N ARG A 354 14.39 38.16 12.71
CA ARG A 354 13.40 39.16 13.11
C ARG A 354 13.99 40.59 13.14
N SER A 355 15.21 40.74 13.62
CA SER A 355 15.88 42.02 13.78
C SER A 355 16.37 42.63 12.44
N ARG A 356 16.42 41.86 11.35
CA ARG A 356 16.95 42.36 10.06
C ARG A 356 16.08 43.46 9.45
N ASN A 357 14.76 43.33 9.47
CA ASN A 357 13.84 44.34 8.93
C ASN A 357 12.47 44.28 9.61
N PRO A 358 12.38 44.57 10.95
CA PRO A 358 11.21 44.23 11.75
C PRO A 358 9.96 45.01 11.33
N LEU A 359 10.10 46.30 10.97
CA LEU A 359 8.98 47.13 10.56
C LEU A 359 8.36 46.66 9.24
N ARG A 360 9.19 46.32 8.27
CA ARG A 360 8.74 45.89 6.94
C ARG A 360 8.12 44.47 7.02
N LEU A 361 8.71 43.58 7.80
CA LEU A 361 8.15 42.24 8.06
C LEU A 361 6.77 42.36 8.69
N ALA A 362 6.63 43.18 9.74
CA ALA A 362 5.34 43.40 10.42
C ALA A 362 4.28 44.01 9.49
N GLN A 363 4.65 45.00 8.68
CA GLN A 363 3.75 45.63 7.70
C GLN A 363 3.25 44.61 6.65
N GLN A 364 4.13 43.76 6.13
CA GLN A 364 3.77 42.77 5.12
C GLN A 364 2.91 41.61 5.71
N ILE A 365 3.18 41.19 6.95
CA ILE A 365 2.34 40.19 7.64
C ILE A 365 0.93 40.79 7.85
N LEU A 366 0.82 42.02 8.34
CA LEU A 366 -0.47 42.68 8.52
C LEU A 366 -1.23 42.89 7.22
N ALA A 367 -0.53 43.24 6.13
CA ALA A 367 -1.13 43.34 4.82
C ALA A 367 -1.63 41.99 4.25
N ALA A 368 -0.90 40.90 4.50
CA ALA A 368 -1.33 39.55 4.12
C ALA A 368 -2.58 39.12 4.89
N LEU A 369 -2.61 39.33 6.21
CA LEU A 369 -3.75 38.99 7.06
C LEU A 369 -5.00 39.85 6.75
N ALA A 370 -4.84 41.05 6.21
CA ALA A 370 -5.96 41.92 5.83
C ALA A 370 -6.52 41.58 4.42
N SER A 371 -5.87 40.71 3.66
CA SER A 371 -6.30 40.35 2.30
C SER A 371 -7.02 38.97 2.22
N ASP A 372 -7.07 38.23 3.33
CA ASP A 372 -7.88 37.04 3.51
C ASP A 372 -9.27 37.42 4.09
#